data_a657a0c70324ffddd45a30a28810154f
#
_entry.id   a657a0c70324ffddd45a30a28810154f
#
_cell.length_a   1.000
_cell.length_b   1.000
_cell.length_c   1.000
_cell.angle_alpha   90.00
_cell.angle_beta   90.00
_cell.angle_gamma   90.00
#
_symmetry.space_group_name_H-M   'P 1'
#
loop_
_entity.id
_entity.type
_entity.pdbx_description
1 polymer ?
#
loop_
_entity_poly.entity_id
_entity_poly.type
_entity_poly.pdbx_seq_one_letter_code
_entity_poly.pdbx_strand_id
1 'polypeptide(L)'
;MTLSISIFTEPRKADVEIIEIKGTGHPDTVCDNIAEEISKDYSRYCLDTFGFILPHMIDKIGVLGGLSNCEFGKGEIVKPITILLNGRLSKNLGDREIPVEQIAMSAIKNVLNRIFLLLNVDKYVIVQNNLHYSRGPGVVLVPDQNNERYDYYTPKAAQGVMHARKDALCNDTSVVVGYAPELIGERIARDLEAMLFSRQFKASYPFVGTDIKIMLVRTEKHISITCCIPFICVYTPSLEFYKIQKEALKNLITYFLQTSHPDLSFEVFLNTRDNYEKPDLYLTVIGGAIESGDEGLVGRGNRSNGVINVTAPMSIEAYSGKNPVHHVAKVYSFVAQKIAREIYAKSGFSAEVYLVSQMGRSIHDPWKIVIKIVGVLNPDLD
;
A
#
# COMPACT_ATOMS: atom_id res chain seq x y z
N MET A 1 9.58 25.21 15.55
CA MET A 1 8.55 24.86 14.54
C MET A 1 8.30 26.05 13.64
N THR A 2 8.29 25.89 12.32
CA THR A 2 7.85 26.94 11.39
C THR A 2 6.53 26.48 10.77
N LEU A 3 5.45 27.18 11.10
CA LEU A 3 4.13 26.99 10.53
C LEU A 3 3.97 28.00 9.39
N SER A 4 3.60 27.51 8.21
CA SER A 4 3.21 28.35 7.08
C SER A 4 1.80 27.97 6.64
N ILE A 5 0.90 28.94 6.63
CA ILE A 5 -0.47 28.79 6.18
C ILE A 5 -0.64 29.65 4.94
N SER A 6 -1.09 29.04 3.85
CA SER A 6 -1.45 29.76 2.62
C SER A 6 -2.93 29.52 2.33
N ILE A 7 -3.66 30.59 2.09
CA ILE A 7 -5.12 30.56 1.85
C ILE A 7 -5.36 30.97 0.41
N PHE A 8 -6.10 30.17 -0.32
CA PHE A 8 -6.51 30.41 -1.71
C PHE A 8 -8.03 30.56 -1.76
N THR A 9 -8.51 31.61 -2.39
CA THR A 9 -9.95 31.94 -2.46
C THR A 9 -10.68 31.20 -3.60
N GLU A 10 -9.94 30.67 -4.56
CA GLU A 10 -10.54 29.90 -5.64
C GLU A 10 -10.63 28.42 -5.27
N PRO A 11 -11.81 27.80 -5.43
CA PRO A 11 -11.94 26.38 -5.20
C PRO A 11 -11.03 25.60 -6.15
N ARG A 12 -10.39 24.54 -5.64
CA ARG A 12 -9.68 23.60 -6.48
C ARG A 12 -10.70 22.92 -7.41
N LYS A 13 -10.80 23.41 -8.65
CA LYS A 13 -11.55 22.70 -9.68
C LYS A 13 -10.69 21.53 -10.15
N ALA A 14 -11.03 20.36 -9.69
CA ALA A 14 -10.53 19.14 -10.32
C ALA A 14 -11.40 18.87 -11.56
N ASP A 15 -11.12 19.60 -12.65
CA ASP A 15 -11.82 19.38 -13.92
C ASP A 15 -11.50 18.00 -14.49
N VAL A 16 -10.35 17.45 -14.11
CA VAL A 16 -9.89 16.11 -14.45
C VAL A 16 -9.36 15.40 -13.20
N GLU A 17 -9.76 14.15 -13.01
CA GLU A 17 -9.17 13.24 -12.01
C GLU A 17 -8.66 11.98 -12.70
N ILE A 18 -7.45 11.56 -12.37
CA ILE A 18 -6.82 10.34 -12.89
C ILE A 18 -6.37 9.50 -11.69
N ILE A 19 -7.05 8.38 -11.48
CA ILE A 19 -6.93 7.57 -10.28
C ILE A 19 -6.68 6.12 -10.64
N GLU A 20 -5.71 5.54 -9.96
CA GLU A 20 -5.39 4.11 -10.05
C GLU A 20 -5.61 3.45 -8.70
N ILE A 21 -6.19 2.26 -8.70
CA ILE A 21 -6.20 1.34 -7.56
C ILE A 21 -5.58 0.02 -8.00
N LYS A 22 -4.62 -0.46 -7.19
CA LYS A 22 -4.02 -1.78 -7.27
C LYS A 22 -4.63 -2.66 -6.18
N GLY A 23 -5.45 -3.62 -6.58
CA GLY A 23 -6.12 -4.54 -5.65
C GLY A 23 -5.14 -5.41 -4.87
N THR A 24 -5.65 -6.14 -3.90
CA THR A 24 -4.83 -6.89 -2.91
C THR A 24 -3.90 -7.93 -3.52
N GLY A 25 -4.24 -8.50 -4.69
CA GLY A 25 -3.43 -9.49 -5.41
C GLY A 25 -2.46 -8.89 -6.43
N HIS A 26 -2.50 -7.57 -6.67
CA HIS A 26 -1.53 -6.91 -7.53
C HIS A 26 -0.12 -7.07 -6.94
N PRO A 27 0.93 -7.38 -7.74
CA PRO A 27 2.27 -7.67 -7.25
C PRO A 27 2.84 -6.61 -6.29
N ASP A 28 2.68 -5.32 -6.61
CA ASP A 28 3.13 -4.23 -5.74
C ASP A 28 2.38 -4.22 -4.40
N THR A 29 1.06 -4.44 -4.42
CA THR A 29 0.24 -4.49 -3.21
C THR A 29 0.54 -5.72 -2.36
N VAL A 30 0.88 -6.84 -2.99
CA VAL A 30 1.37 -8.04 -2.30
C VAL A 30 2.66 -7.72 -1.53
N CYS A 31 3.62 -7.02 -2.17
CA CYS A 31 4.84 -6.57 -1.50
C CYS A 31 4.56 -5.63 -0.33
N ASP A 32 3.68 -4.65 -0.52
CA ASP A 32 3.27 -3.72 0.54
C ASP A 32 2.62 -4.46 1.72
N ASN A 33 1.73 -5.41 1.45
CA ASN A 33 1.08 -6.21 2.48
C ASN A 33 2.06 -7.10 3.25
N ILE A 34 3.00 -7.75 2.56
CA ILE A 34 4.04 -8.57 3.20
C ILE A 34 4.91 -7.71 4.10
N ALA A 35 5.39 -6.57 3.60
CA ALA A 35 6.24 -5.65 4.35
C ALA A 35 5.53 -5.14 5.61
N GLU A 36 4.28 -4.74 5.48
CA GLU A 36 3.48 -4.21 6.60
C GLU A 36 3.14 -5.31 7.63
N GLU A 37 2.81 -6.53 7.20
CA GLU A 37 2.53 -7.63 8.13
C GLU A 37 3.78 -8.02 8.92
N ILE A 38 4.97 -8.09 8.28
CA ILE A 38 6.23 -8.35 8.99
C ILE A 38 6.51 -7.22 10.01
N SER A 39 6.36 -5.94 9.61
CA SER A 39 6.56 -4.79 10.51
C SER A 39 5.61 -4.86 11.71
N LYS A 40 4.35 -5.21 11.49
CA LYS A 40 3.32 -5.35 12.52
C LYS A 40 3.62 -6.50 13.49
N ASP A 41 3.94 -7.69 12.96
CA ASP A 41 4.20 -8.87 13.80
C ASP A 41 5.50 -8.73 14.59
N TYR A 42 6.54 -8.14 13.98
CA TYR A 42 7.77 -7.78 14.67
C TYR A 42 7.52 -6.74 15.78
N SER A 43 6.72 -5.71 15.50
CA SER A 43 6.37 -4.69 16.48
C SER A 43 5.60 -5.27 17.66
N ARG A 44 4.63 -6.17 17.40
CA ARG A 44 3.87 -6.89 18.44
C ARG A 44 4.80 -7.72 19.30
N TYR A 45 5.67 -8.52 18.70
CA TYR A 45 6.66 -9.30 19.44
C TYR A 45 7.53 -8.42 20.36
N CYS A 46 8.00 -7.28 19.83
CA CYS A 46 8.81 -6.34 20.61
C CYS A 46 8.03 -5.74 21.79
N LEU A 47 6.78 -5.35 21.58
CA LEU A 47 5.92 -4.82 22.65
C LEU A 47 5.66 -5.85 23.74
N ASP A 48 5.32 -7.06 23.37
CA ASP A 48 5.02 -8.16 24.29
C ASP A 48 6.27 -8.60 25.09
N THR A 49 7.44 -8.49 24.46
CA THR A 49 8.70 -9.01 25.03
C THR A 49 9.49 -7.96 25.79
N PHE A 50 9.51 -6.72 25.28
CA PHE A 50 10.39 -5.65 25.78
C PHE A 50 9.62 -4.41 26.27
N GLY A 51 8.33 -4.30 25.96
CA GLY A 51 7.50 -3.13 26.27
C GLY A 51 7.66 -1.95 25.32
N PHE A 52 8.49 -2.06 24.29
CA PHE A 52 8.69 -1.03 23.26
C PHE A 52 9.16 -1.66 21.94
N ILE A 53 8.99 -0.90 20.84
CA ILE A 53 9.31 -1.38 19.49
C ILE A 53 10.77 -1.07 19.16
N LEU A 54 11.50 -2.10 18.75
CA LEU A 54 12.89 -1.95 18.30
C LEU A 54 12.97 -1.42 16.85
N PRO A 55 14.12 -0.83 16.48
CA PRO A 55 14.35 -0.35 15.12
C PRO A 55 14.15 -1.41 14.07
N HIS A 56 13.33 -1.08 13.07
CA HIS A 56 13.15 -1.89 11.86
C HIS A 56 12.71 -1.01 10.68
N MET A 57 13.10 -1.44 9.49
CA MET A 57 12.71 -0.86 8.21
C MET A 57 12.73 -1.98 7.16
N ILE A 58 11.56 -2.52 6.82
CA ILE A 58 11.37 -3.67 5.95
C ILE A 58 10.61 -3.21 4.68
N ASP A 59 11.05 -2.11 4.13
CA ASP A 59 10.40 -1.38 3.04
C ASP A 59 11.06 -1.58 1.67
N LYS A 60 11.79 -2.69 1.51
CA LYS A 60 12.53 -3.02 0.28
C LYS A 60 12.23 -4.43 -0.24
N ILE A 61 11.08 -5.01 0.14
CA ILE A 61 10.64 -6.32 -0.33
C ILE A 61 10.31 -6.25 -1.81
N GLY A 62 10.67 -7.29 -2.55
CA GLY A 62 10.30 -7.49 -3.94
C GLY A 62 9.70 -8.87 -4.16
N VAL A 63 8.84 -8.99 -5.15
CA VAL A 63 8.33 -10.25 -5.69
C VAL A 63 8.84 -10.40 -7.11
N LEU A 64 9.52 -11.51 -7.39
CA LEU A 64 9.86 -11.94 -8.73
C LEU A 64 8.87 -13.00 -9.17
N GLY A 65 8.28 -12.82 -10.33
CA GLY A 65 7.24 -13.69 -10.85
C GLY A 65 7.72 -15.11 -11.15
N GLY A 66 6.79 -16.06 -10.99
CA GLY A 66 6.99 -17.45 -11.38
C GLY A 66 6.80 -17.69 -12.87
N LEU A 67 6.53 -18.95 -13.21
CA LEU A 67 6.05 -19.38 -14.52
C LEU A 67 4.88 -20.31 -14.31
N SER A 68 3.79 -20.10 -15.03
CA SER A 68 2.62 -20.99 -15.00
C SER A 68 2.18 -21.40 -16.40
N ASN A 69 1.50 -22.54 -16.48
CA ASN A 69 0.76 -22.97 -17.64
C ASN A 69 -0.73 -22.89 -17.32
N CYS A 70 -1.46 -22.09 -18.08
CA CYS A 70 -2.90 -21.92 -17.96
C CYS A 70 -3.62 -22.49 -19.17
N GLU A 71 -4.64 -23.30 -18.90
CA GLU A 71 -5.62 -23.77 -19.91
C GLU A 71 -7.02 -23.61 -19.30
N PHE A 72 -8.05 -23.65 -20.12
CA PHE A 72 -9.42 -23.65 -19.61
C PHE A 72 -9.69 -24.90 -18.76
N GLY A 73 -10.18 -24.69 -17.53
CA GLY A 73 -10.49 -25.74 -16.58
C GLY A 73 -9.29 -26.30 -15.81
N LYS A 74 -8.06 -25.95 -16.15
CA LYS A 74 -6.86 -26.45 -15.46
C LYS A 74 -5.68 -25.48 -15.57
N GLY A 75 -4.70 -25.65 -14.67
CA GLY A 75 -3.46 -24.89 -14.73
C GLY A 75 -2.49 -25.37 -13.65
N GLU A 76 -1.23 -25.04 -13.83
CA GLU A 76 -0.16 -25.37 -12.87
C GLU A 76 0.91 -24.28 -12.82
N ILE A 77 1.54 -24.13 -11.65
CA ILE A 77 2.75 -23.33 -11.51
C ILE A 77 3.93 -24.23 -11.83
N VAL A 78 4.72 -23.83 -12.84
CA VAL A 78 5.90 -24.59 -13.34
C VAL A 78 7.17 -24.13 -12.64
N LYS A 79 7.31 -22.79 -12.42
CA LYS A 79 8.46 -22.17 -11.76
C LYS A 79 7.96 -21.39 -10.55
N PRO A 80 8.56 -21.55 -9.36
CA PRO A 80 8.12 -20.88 -8.14
C PRO A 80 8.26 -19.36 -8.24
N ILE A 81 7.41 -18.68 -7.48
CA ILE A 81 7.48 -17.24 -7.17
C ILE A 81 8.63 -17.04 -6.19
N THR A 82 9.43 -15.98 -6.35
CA THR A 82 10.50 -15.66 -5.43
C THR A 82 10.21 -14.36 -4.69
N ILE A 83 10.24 -14.40 -3.35
CA ILE A 83 10.15 -13.22 -2.50
C ILE A 83 11.59 -12.80 -2.13
N LEU A 84 11.97 -11.59 -2.51
CA LEU A 84 13.19 -10.93 -2.05
C LEU A 84 12.91 -10.24 -0.73
N LEU A 85 13.29 -10.88 0.38
CA LEU A 85 13.09 -10.34 1.72
C LEU A 85 14.25 -9.42 2.08
N ASN A 86 14.16 -8.15 1.66
CA ASN A 86 15.16 -7.13 1.94
C ASN A 86 14.68 -6.20 3.06
N GLY A 87 15.61 -5.75 3.88
CA GLY A 87 15.32 -4.82 4.96
C GLY A 87 16.41 -4.79 6.02
N ARG A 88 16.19 -3.96 7.02
CA ARG A 88 17.06 -3.84 8.17
C ARG A 88 16.25 -3.80 9.44
N LEU A 89 16.67 -4.56 10.46
CA LEU A 89 16.01 -4.58 11.76
C LEU A 89 16.96 -5.04 12.85
N SER A 90 16.56 -4.82 14.11
CA SER A 90 17.29 -5.35 15.26
C SER A 90 17.00 -6.85 15.41
N LYS A 91 18.05 -7.66 15.51
CA LYS A 91 17.94 -9.10 15.75
C LYS A 91 17.93 -9.43 17.25
N ASN A 92 18.40 -8.51 18.08
CA ASN A 92 18.51 -8.70 19.53
C ASN A 92 18.42 -7.39 20.30
N LEU A 93 18.11 -7.49 21.57
CA LEU A 93 18.30 -6.44 22.56
C LEU A 93 19.23 -6.97 23.66
N GLY A 94 20.46 -6.47 23.70
CA GLY A 94 21.53 -7.10 24.49
C GLY A 94 21.70 -8.57 24.07
N ASP A 95 21.64 -9.48 25.04
CA ASP A 95 21.78 -10.92 24.81
C ASP A 95 20.46 -11.62 24.41
N ARG A 96 19.34 -10.90 24.40
CA ARG A 96 18.02 -11.48 24.08
C ARG A 96 17.72 -11.42 22.59
N GLU A 97 17.72 -12.58 21.96
CA GLU A 97 17.48 -12.73 20.52
C GLU A 97 15.97 -12.68 20.18
N ILE A 98 15.65 -12.15 18.98
CA ILE A 98 14.32 -12.07 18.41
C ILE A 98 14.23 -13.10 17.27
N PRO A 99 13.19 -13.91 17.18
CA PRO A 99 13.03 -14.92 16.14
C PRO A 99 12.58 -14.28 14.80
N VAL A 100 13.40 -13.38 14.27
CA VAL A 100 13.06 -12.53 13.11
C VAL A 100 12.68 -13.34 11.89
N GLU A 101 13.43 -14.39 11.60
CA GLU A 101 13.17 -15.23 10.41
C GLU A 101 11.84 -15.96 10.51
N GLN A 102 11.50 -16.47 11.70
CA GLN A 102 10.21 -17.12 11.95
C GLN A 102 9.04 -16.12 11.81
N ILE A 103 9.20 -14.91 12.35
CA ILE A 103 8.20 -13.83 12.21
C ILE A 103 7.99 -13.50 10.74
N ALA A 104 9.08 -13.28 9.98
CA ALA A 104 9.01 -12.94 8.58
C ALA A 104 8.37 -14.04 7.72
N MET A 105 8.79 -15.28 7.91
CA MET A 105 8.24 -16.42 7.17
C MET A 105 6.76 -16.66 7.47
N SER A 106 6.36 -16.51 8.74
CA SER A 106 4.95 -16.62 9.13
C SER A 106 4.10 -15.51 8.50
N ALA A 107 4.58 -14.26 8.54
CA ALA A 107 3.89 -13.13 7.94
C ALA A 107 3.72 -13.28 6.42
N ILE A 108 4.79 -13.68 5.70
CA ILE A 108 4.73 -13.96 4.26
C ILE A 108 3.66 -15.00 3.95
N LYS A 109 3.70 -16.15 4.66
CA LYS A 109 2.75 -17.24 4.46
C LYS A 109 1.30 -16.80 4.74
N ASN A 110 1.08 -16.06 5.82
CA ASN A 110 -0.25 -15.56 6.19
C ASN A 110 -0.81 -14.60 5.14
N VAL A 111 0.02 -13.69 4.62
CA VAL A 111 -0.40 -12.73 3.57
C VAL A 111 -0.74 -13.47 2.28
N LEU A 112 0.14 -14.34 1.81
CA LEU A 112 -0.06 -15.05 0.55
C LEU A 112 -1.27 -15.99 0.60
N ASN A 113 -1.45 -16.75 1.68
CA ASN A 113 -2.61 -17.62 1.86
C ASN A 113 -3.93 -16.84 1.95
N ARG A 114 -3.92 -15.64 2.52
CA ARG A 114 -5.09 -14.75 2.60
C ARG A 114 -5.48 -14.20 1.23
N ILE A 115 -4.49 -13.87 0.39
CA ILE A 115 -4.70 -13.26 -0.91
C ILE A 115 -5.01 -14.30 -1.99
N PHE A 116 -4.24 -15.40 -2.03
CA PHE A 116 -4.30 -16.42 -3.07
C PHE A 116 -4.71 -17.77 -2.50
N LEU A 117 -6.01 -18.02 -2.43
CA LEU A 117 -6.56 -19.23 -1.79
C LEU A 117 -6.13 -20.55 -2.47
N LEU A 118 -5.73 -20.49 -3.74
CA LEU A 118 -5.28 -21.66 -4.50
C LEU A 118 -3.75 -21.83 -4.51
N LEU A 119 -3.00 -20.91 -3.91
CA LEU A 119 -1.54 -20.98 -3.86
C LEU A 119 -1.08 -21.93 -2.74
N ASN A 120 -0.38 -22.99 -3.11
CA ASN A 120 0.38 -23.77 -2.14
C ASN A 120 1.72 -23.06 -1.89
N VAL A 121 1.77 -22.24 -0.82
CA VAL A 121 2.93 -21.40 -0.50
C VAL A 121 4.17 -22.26 -0.23
N ASP A 122 4.02 -23.40 0.48
CA ASP A 122 5.16 -24.27 0.83
C ASP A 122 5.82 -24.91 -0.40
N LYS A 123 5.07 -25.10 -1.49
CA LYS A 123 5.55 -25.70 -2.73
C LYS A 123 6.05 -24.70 -3.76
N TYR A 124 5.37 -23.55 -3.86
CA TYR A 124 5.54 -22.66 -5.00
C TYR A 124 6.10 -21.27 -4.64
N VAL A 125 6.56 -21.07 -3.39
CA VAL A 125 7.18 -19.81 -2.99
C VAL A 125 8.57 -20.07 -2.41
N ILE A 126 9.56 -19.37 -2.94
CA ILE A 126 10.92 -19.33 -2.44
C ILE A 126 11.13 -17.97 -1.77
N VAL A 127 11.68 -17.97 -0.55
CA VAL A 127 12.07 -16.73 0.12
C VAL A 127 13.58 -16.61 0.12
N GLN A 128 14.10 -15.60 -0.59
CA GLN A 128 15.48 -15.20 -0.53
C GLN A 128 15.65 -14.20 0.60
N ASN A 129 16.20 -14.65 1.73
CA ASN A 129 16.40 -13.81 2.90
C ASN A 129 17.68 -12.97 2.77
N ASN A 130 17.51 -11.66 2.61
CA ASN A 130 18.58 -10.68 2.53
C ASN A 130 18.46 -9.64 3.68
N LEU A 131 17.85 -10.02 4.81
CA LEU A 131 17.73 -9.13 5.97
C LEU A 131 19.08 -8.77 6.55
N HIS A 132 19.25 -7.50 6.88
CA HIS A 132 20.46 -6.98 7.51
C HIS A 132 20.21 -6.67 8.98
N TYR A 133 21.15 -7.12 9.82
CA TYR A 133 21.17 -6.91 11.27
C TYR A 133 22.37 -6.05 11.70
N SER A 134 23.07 -5.46 10.72
CA SER A 134 24.31 -4.73 10.95
C SER A 134 24.09 -3.37 11.58
N ARG A 135 25.12 -2.90 12.23
CA ARG A 135 25.22 -1.54 12.77
C ARG A 135 25.00 -0.48 11.66
N GLY A 136 24.59 0.71 12.08
CA GLY A 136 24.43 1.85 11.18
C GLY A 136 25.77 2.48 10.77
N PRO A 137 25.76 3.50 9.89
CA PRO A 137 26.93 4.28 9.56
C PRO A 137 27.37 5.12 10.77
N GLY A 138 28.66 5.22 10.99
CA GLY A 138 29.24 6.03 12.06
C GLY A 138 30.68 5.60 12.37
N VAL A 139 31.40 6.43 13.13
CA VAL A 139 32.76 6.15 13.54
C VAL A 139 32.73 5.42 14.90
N VAL A 140 33.40 4.30 14.98
CA VAL A 140 33.68 3.61 16.26
C VAL A 140 34.92 4.25 16.87
N LEU A 141 34.71 5.17 17.79
CA LEU A 141 35.81 5.88 18.47
C LEU A 141 36.34 5.11 19.69
N VAL A 142 35.45 4.43 20.41
CA VAL A 142 35.80 3.61 21.59
C VAL A 142 34.87 2.42 21.66
N PRO A 143 35.37 1.17 21.83
CA PRO A 143 34.57 -0.06 21.78
C PRO A 143 33.38 -0.12 22.75
N ASP A 144 33.47 0.52 23.90
CA ASP A 144 32.46 0.47 24.97
C ASP A 144 31.57 1.70 25.09
N GLN A 145 31.77 2.71 24.25
CA GLN A 145 30.87 3.86 24.22
C GLN A 145 29.64 3.59 23.37
N ASN A 146 28.46 3.93 23.90
CA ASN A 146 27.22 3.81 23.21
C ASN A 146 27.17 4.87 22.09
N ASN A 147 27.30 4.45 20.84
CA ASN A 147 27.18 5.30 19.67
C ASN A 147 25.77 5.10 19.09
N GLU A 148 24.82 5.96 19.45
CA GLU A 148 23.39 5.84 19.10
C GLU A 148 23.16 5.67 17.59
N ARG A 149 23.93 6.32 16.74
CA ARG A 149 23.79 6.19 15.28
C ARG A 149 24.36 4.88 14.76
N TYR A 150 25.51 4.47 15.30
CA TYR A 150 26.20 3.26 14.88
C TYR A 150 25.50 2.01 15.41
N ASP A 151 25.09 2.01 16.68
CA ASP A 151 24.45 0.88 17.36
C ASP A 151 22.91 0.85 17.19
N TYR A 152 22.37 1.70 16.30
CA TYR A 152 20.93 1.88 16.13
C TYR A 152 20.16 0.55 15.95
N TYR A 153 20.66 -0.35 15.11
CA TYR A 153 20.06 -1.66 14.89
C TYR A 153 20.62 -2.78 15.78
N THR A 154 21.58 -2.47 16.65
CA THR A 154 22.19 -3.41 17.59
C THR A 154 22.21 -2.85 19.01
N PRO A 155 21.04 -2.47 19.58
CA PRO A 155 20.98 -1.82 20.87
C PRO A 155 21.40 -2.80 21.97
N LYS A 156 22.29 -2.35 22.86
CA LYS A 156 22.81 -3.15 23.98
C LYS A 156 21.84 -3.17 25.16
N ALA A 157 21.07 -2.10 25.33
CA ALA A 157 20.10 -1.95 26.41
C ALA A 157 18.96 -1.01 26.02
N ALA A 158 17.88 -1.03 26.79
CA ALA A 158 16.68 -0.20 26.55
C ALA A 158 17.01 1.31 26.48
N GLN A 159 17.96 1.79 27.30
CA GLN A 159 18.38 3.19 27.30
C GLN A 159 19.04 3.64 25.98
N GLY A 160 19.62 2.71 25.21
CA GLY A 160 20.18 2.97 23.87
C GLY A 160 19.14 2.99 22.75
N VAL A 161 17.89 2.65 23.06
CA VAL A 161 16.82 2.60 22.05
C VAL A 161 16.09 3.93 22.03
N MET A 162 16.26 4.71 20.96
CA MET A 162 15.59 6.01 20.79
C MET A 162 14.05 5.93 20.93
N HIS A 163 13.46 4.76 20.73
CA HIS A 163 12.02 4.52 20.79
C HIS A 163 11.49 4.30 22.20
N ALA A 164 12.36 3.93 23.14
CA ALA A 164 12.01 3.87 24.55
C ALA A 164 11.98 5.27 25.19
N ARG A 165 12.45 6.30 24.46
CA ARG A 165 12.45 7.69 24.92
C ARG A 165 11.10 8.34 24.63
N LYS A 166 10.67 9.25 25.51
CA LYS A 166 9.51 10.13 25.28
C LYS A 166 9.64 10.96 24.00
N ASP A 167 10.86 11.20 23.52
CA ASP A 167 11.21 12.03 22.38
C ASP A 167 11.82 11.18 21.26
N ALA A 168 10.97 10.40 20.56
CA ALA A 168 11.39 9.71 19.36
C ALA A 168 11.90 10.72 18.32
N LEU A 169 13.07 10.43 17.73
CA LEU A 169 13.67 11.31 16.72
C LEU A 169 13.27 10.85 15.31
N CYS A 170 13.12 11.83 14.42
CA CYS A 170 12.91 11.56 12.99
C CYS A 170 14.07 10.74 12.42
N ASN A 171 13.75 9.62 11.80
CA ASN A 171 14.74 8.76 11.16
C ASN A 171 15.24 9.28 9.81
N ASP A 172 14.51 10.24 9.20
CA ASP A 172 14.79 10.74 7.85
C ASP A 172 14.39 12.22 7.69
N THR A 173 14.95 12.84 6.65
CA THR A 173 14.55 14.15 6.13
C THR A 173 13.67 13.90 4.92
N SER A 174 12.37 14.05 5.07
CA SER A 174 11.37 13.69 4.07
C SER A 174 10.14 14.59 4.13
N VAL A 175 9.26 14.46 3.17
CA VAL A 175 7.98 15.18 3.11
C VAL A 175 6.86 14.21 2.83
N VAL A 176 5.73 14.44 3.51
CA VAL A 176 4.47 13.76 3.22
C VAL A 176 3.35 14.78 3.08
N VAL A 177 2.28 14.40 2.43
CA VAL A 177 1.09 15.21 2.24
C VAL A 177 -0.16 14.41 2.55
N GLY A 178 -1.12 15.08 3.22
CA GLY A 178 -2.50 14.63 3.34
C GLY A 178 -3.43 15.72 2.83
N TYR A 179 -4.61 15.35 2.36
CA TYR A 179 -5.60 16.31 1.86
C TYR A 179 -7.03 15.88 2.15
N ALA A 180 -7.93 16.85 2.18
CA ALA A 180 -9.37 16.67 2.30
C ALA A 180 -10.11 17.83 1.59
N PRO A 181 -11.35 17.60 1.08
CA PRO A 181 -12.05 16.32 1.09
C PRO A 181 -11.45 15.30 0.13
N GLU A 182 -11.91 14.08 0.25
CA GLU A 182 -11.74 13.06 -0.77
C GLU A 182 -12.39 13.51 -2.09
N LEU A 183 -11.71 13.29 -3.21
CA LEU A 183 -12.24 13.60 -4.52
C LEU A 183 -13.31 12.58 -4.96
N ILE A 184 -14.22 13.00 -5.82
CA ILE A 184 -15.35 12.16 -6.24
C ILE A 184 -14.89 10.89 -6.96
N GLY A 185 -13.88 10.98 -7.83
CA GLY A 185 -13.31 9.83 -8.52
C GLY A 185 -12.61 8.85 -7.58
N GLU A 186 -11.98 9.34 -6.50
CA GLU A 186 -11.38 8.48 -5.47
C GLU A 186 -12.43 7.66 -4.74
N ARG A 187 -13.55 8.29 -4.38
CA ARG A 187 -14.68 7.61 -3.76
C ARG A 187 -15.25 6.53 -4.66
N ILE A 188 -15.51 6.87 -5.92
CA ILE A 188 -16.05 5.93 -6.92
C ILE A 188 -15.10 4.74 -7.11
N ALA A 189 -13.80 5.00 -7.25
CA ALA A 189 -12.82 3.92 -7.43
C ALA A 189 -12.76 2.98 -6.20
N ARG A 190 -12.84 3.53 -4.97
CA ARG A 190 -12.90 2.73 -3.74
C ARG A 190 -14.21 1.98 -3.55
N ASP A 191 -15.34 2.58 -3.89
CA ASP A 191 -16.64 1.90 -3.82
C ASP A 191 -16.67 0.71 -4.78
N LEU A 192 -16.11 0.88 -5.98
CA LEU A 192 -15.96 -0.19 -6.95
C LEU A 192 -15.00 -1.28 -6.44
N GLU A 193 -13.84 -0.92 -5.89
CA GLU A 193 -12.92 -1.87 -5.27
C GLU A 193 -13.61 -2.64 -4.15
N ALA A 194 -14.29 -1.94 -3.24
CA ALA A 194 -15.01 -2.56 -2.11
C ALA A 194 -16.07 -3.55 -2.58
N MET A 195 -16.80 -3.23 -3.65
CA MET A 195 -17.78 -4.14 -4.27
C MET A 195 -17.09 -5.39 -4.82
N LEU A 196 -16.01 -5.24 -5.62
CA LEU A 196 -15.27 -6.33 -6.26
C LEU A 196 -14.55 -7.26 -5.25
N PHE A 197 -14.21 -6.76 -4.06
CA PHE A 197 -13.59 -7.53 -2.98
C PHE A 197 -14.57 -7.96 -1.89
N SER A 198 -15.86 -7.62 -2.00
CA SER A 198 -16.86 -8.05 -1.03
C SER A 198 -17.00 -9.58 -0.99
N ARG A 199 -17.31 -10.13 0.19
CA ARG A 199 -17.53 -11.57 0.36
C ARG A 199 -18.66 -12.08 -0.53
N GLN A 200 -19.72 -11.29 -0.69
CA GLN A 200 -20.85 -11.65 -1.54
C GLN A 200 -20.43 -11.75 -3.00
N PHE A 201 -19.66 -10.76 -3.50
CA PHE A 201 -19.16 -10.78 -4.87
C PHE A 201 -18.25 -11.98 -5.11
N LYS A 202 -17.26 -12.22 -4.26
CA LYS A 202 -16.33 -13.35 -4.42
C LYS A 202 -17.03 -14.72 -4.34
N ALA A 203 -18.07 -14.85 -3.53
CA ALA A 203 -18.87 -16.07 -3.48
C ALA A 203 -19.69 -16.30 -4.76
N SER A 204 -20.20 -15.22 -5.37
CA SER A 204 -20.99 -15.29 -6.63
C SER A 204 -20.13 -15.45 -7.87
N TYR A 205 -18.89 -14.97 -7.83
CA TYR A 205 -17.95 -14.97 -8.96
C TYR A 205 -16.60 -15.60 -8.58
N PRO A 206 -16.57 -16.90 -8.23
CA PRO A 206 -15.36 -17.57 -7.74
C PRO A 206 -14.23 -17.63 -8.76
N PHE A 207 -14.53 -17.44 -10.03
CA PHE A 207 -13.55 -17.35 -11.11
C PHE A 207 -12.80 -16.01 -11.15
N VAL A 208 -13.23 -14.99 -10.41
CA VAL A 208 -12.56 -13.69 -10.33
C VAL A 208 -11.41 -13.74 -9.34
N GLY A 209 -10.19 -13.51 -9.82
CA GLY A 209 -8.98 -13.45 -9.00
C GLY A 209 -8.86 -12.15 -8.19
N THR A 210 -7.73 -11.97 -7.52
CA THR A 210 -7.47 -10.86 -6.60
C THR A 210 -6.56 -9.77 -7.15
N ASP A 211 -5.90 -10.03 -8.28
CA ASP A 211 -5.04 -9.06 -8.96
C ASP A 211 -5.87 -8.13 -9.85
N ILE A 212 -6.74 -7.37 -9.19
CA ILE A 212 -7.62 -6.42 -9.87
C ILE A 212 -6.92 -5.06 -9.91
N LYS A 213 -6.90 -4.45 -11.09
CA LYS A 213 -6.46 -3.07 -11.28
C LYS A 213 -7.60 -2.23 -11.81
N ILE A 214 -7.80 -1.05 -11.22
CA ILE A 214 -8.80 -0.06 -11.64
C ILE A 214 -8.06 1.19 -12.06
N MET A 215 -8.31 1.65 -13.29
CA MET A 215 -7.88 2.96 -13.77
C MET A 215 -9.12 3.78 -14.09
N LEU A 216 -9.27 4.91 -13.42
CA LEU A 216 -10.40 5.83 -13.56
C LEU A 216 -9.91 7.20 -14.06
N VAL A 217 -10.56 7.68 -15.11
CA VAL A 217 -10.37 9.04 -15.63
C VAL A 217 -11.73 9.73 -15.58
N ARG A 218 -11.83 10.81 -14.80
CA ARG A 218 -13.01 11.67 -14.73
C ARG A 218 -12.73 12.98 -15.45
N THR A 219 -13.64 13.38 -16.31
CA THR A 219 -13.68 14.73 -16.90
C THR A 219 -15.08 15.27 -16.67
N GLU A 220 -15.20 16.28 -15.83
CA GLU A 220 -16.48 16.84 -15.39
C GLU A 220 -17.43 15.76 -14.82
N LYS A 221 -18.53 15.46 -15.56
CA LYS A 221 -19.53 14.45 -15.19
C LYS A 221 -19.33 13.10 -15.89
N HIS A 222 -18.34 13.00 -16.78
CA HIS A 222 -18.04 11.77 -17.51
C HIS A 222 -16.88 11.02 -16.86
N ILE A 223 -17.03 9.71 -16.71
CA ILE A 223 -16.04 8.83 -16.08
C ILE A 223 -15.79 7.62 -16.96
N SER A 224 -14.57 7.51 -17.43
CA SER A 224 -14.07 6.31 -18.12
C SER A 224 -13.30 5.44 -17.13
N ILE A 225 -13.67 4.17 -17.02
CA ILE A 225 -13.04 3.20 -16.12
C ILE A 225 -12.55 1.99 -16.92
N THR A 226 -11.26 1.68 -16.74
CA THR A 226 -10.69 0.42 -17.22
C THR A 226 -10.39 -0.47 -16.02
N CYS A 227 -10.99 -1.66 -16.01
CA CYS A 227 -10.69 -2.70 -15.02
C CYS A 227 -9.88 -3.82 -15.69
N CYS A 228 -8.77 -4.21 -15.05
CA CYS A 228 -8.08 -5.45 -15.36
C CYS A 228 -8.45 -6.47 -14.27
N ILE A 229 -9.13 -7.54 -14.63
CA ILE A 229 -9.65 -8.55 -13.70
C ILE A 229 -9.20 -9.92 -14.17
N PRO A 230 -8.32 -10.64 -13.44
CA PRO A 230 -7.90 -11.98 -13.82
C PRO A 230 -9.03 -12.99 -13.62
N PHE A 231 -9.13 -13.93 -14.52
CA PHE A 231 -9.98 -15.11 -14.37
C PHE A 231 -9.14 -16.29 -13.90
N ILE A 232 -9.65 -17.05 -12.96
CA ILE A 232 -8.98 -18.24 -12.43
C ILE A 232 -9.32 -19.43 -13.32
N CYS A 233 -8.32 -20.04 -13.93
CA CYS A 233 -8.46 -21.05 -14.96
C CYS A 233 -9.30 -22.26 -14.55
N VAL A 234 -9.13 -22.79 -13.33
CA VAL A 234 -9.87 -23.94 -12.82
C VAL A 234 -11.39 -23.69 -12.73
N TYR A 235 -11.81 -22.44 -12.60
CA TYR A 235 -13.20 -22.01 -12.58
C TYR A 235 -13.69 -21.44 -13.94
N THR A 236 -12.84 -21.49 -14.97
CA THR A 236 -13.10 -20.96 -16.31
C THR A 236 -13.00 -22.11 -17.32
N PRO A 237 -14.08 -22.87 -17.55
CA PRO A 237 -14.01 -24.13 -18.29
C PRO A 237 -13.82 -23.98 -19.81
N SER A 238 -14.13 -22.80 -20.39
CA SER A 238 -14.05 -22.60 -21.85
C SER A 238 -13.92 -21.11 -22.21
N LEU A 239 -13.52 -20.86 -23.46
CA LEU A 239 -13.48 -19.51 -24.03
C LEU A 239 -14.90 -18.88 -24.07
N GLU A 240 -15.92 -19.68 -24.34
CA GLU A 240 -17.30 -19.19 -24.36
C GLU A 240 -17.74 -18.73 -22.95
N PHE A 241 -17.44 -19.52 -21.92
CA PHE A 241 -17.67 -19.13 -20.55
C PHE A 241 -16.96 -17.82 -20.22
N TYR A 242 -15.68 -17.69 -20.60
CA TYR A 242 -14.90 -16.47 -20.36
C TYR A 242 -15.57 -15.24 -20.98
N LYS A 243 -15.98 -15.33 -22.25
CA LYS A 243 -16.67 -14.23 -22.98
C LYS A 243 -17.97 -13.82 -22.29
N ILE A 244 -18.82 -14.80 -21.96
CA ILE A 244 -20.11 -14.56 -21.30
C ILE A 244 -19.90 -13.89 -19.95
N GLN A 245 -19.00 -14.43 -19.13
CA GLN A 245 -18.76 -13.89 -17.78
C GLN A 245 -18.07 -12.53 -17.82
N LYS A 246 -17.18 -12.28 -18.77
CA LYS A 246 -16.57 -10.96 -18.94
C LYS A 246 -17.61 -9.89 -19.25
N GLU A 247 -18.56 -10.19 -20.17
CA GLU A 247 -19.64 -9.26 -20.50
C GLU A 247 -20.61 -9.07 -19.32
N ALA A 248 -20.94 -10.14 -18.61
CA ALA A 248 -21.76 -10.08 -17.41
C ALA A 248 -21.12 -9.22 -16.31
N LEU A 249 -19.80 -9.37 -16.06
CA LEU A 249 -19.06 -8.53 -15.12
C LEU A 249 -19.04 -7.06 -15.54
N LYS A 250 -18.82 -6.78 -16.81
CA LYS A 250 -18.85 -5.41 -17.35
C LYS A 250 -20.21 -4.77 -17.10
N ASN A 251 -21.30 -5.49 -17.39
CA ASN A 251 -22.65 -5.01 -17.18
C ASN A 251 -22.96 -4.80 -15.70
N LEU A 252 -22.51 -5.70 -14.81
CA LEU A 252 -22.64 -5.57 -13.37
C LEU A 252 -21.92 -4.32 -12.83
N ILE A 253 -20.67 -4.10 -13.25
CA ILE A 253 -19.88 -2.93 -12.86
C ILE A 253 -20.59 -1.65 -13.34
N THR A 254 -21.03 -1.63 -14.60
CA THR A 254 -21.74 -0.47 -15.16
C THR A 254 -23.02 -0.18 -14.38
N TYR A 255 -23.82 -1.21 -14.10
CA TYR A 255 -25.05 -1.09 -13.33
C TYR A 255 -24.79 -0.57 -11.90
N PHE A 256 -23.78 -1.13 -11.22
CA PHE A 256 -23.38 -0.67 -9.89
C PHE A 256 -23.02 0.81 -9.88
N LEU A 257 -22.19 1.26 -10.83
CA LEU A 257 -21.73 2.64 -10.92
C LEU A 257 -22.88 3.60 -11.22
N GLN A 258 -23.72 3.27 -12.18
CA GLN A 258 -24.88 4.11 -12.56
C GLN A 258 -25.91 4.21 -11.43
N THR A 259 -26.12 3.13 -10.69
CA THR A 259 -27.06 3.11 -9.56
C THR A 259 -26.52 3.88 -8.35
N SER A 260 -25.22 3.76 -8.07
CA SER A 260 -24.58 4.46 -6.94
C SER A 260 -24.35 5.95 -7.20
N HIS A 261 -24.20 6.34 -8.47
CA HIS A 261 -23.89 7.71 -8.88
C HIS A 261 -24.73 8.16 -10.10
N PRO A 262 -26.05 8.33 -9.92
CA PRO A 262 -26.98 8.55 -11.03
C PRO A 262 -26.78 9.87 -11.81
N ASP A 263 -26.10 10.85 -11.19
CA ASP A 263 -25.81 12.16 -11.82
C ASP A 263 -24.57 12.16 -12.73
N LEU A 264 -23.88 11.02 -12.84
CA LEU A 264 -22.65 10.83 -13.61
C LEU A 264 -22.87 9.86 -14.76
N SER A 265 -22.08 10.01 -15.83
CA SER A 265 -22.06 9.09 -16.96
C SER A 265 -20.81 8.22 -16.90
N PHE A 266 -20.96 6.92 -17.22
CA PHE A 266 -19.89 5.95 -17.12
C PHE A 266 -19.65 5.22 -18.43
N GLU A 267 -18.37 5.06 -18.78
CA GLU A 267 -17.87 4.19 -19.81
C GLU A 267 -16.93 3.16 -19.19
N VAL A 268 -17.28 1.87 -19.28
CA VAL A 268 -16.55 0.80 -18.60
C VAL A 268 -15.89 -0.13 -19.62
N PHE A 269 -14.60 -0.33 -19.41
CA PHE A 269 -13.77 -1.27 -20.16
C PHE A 269 -13.27 -2.38 -19.24
N LEU A 270 -13.24 -3.61 -19.73
CA LEU A 270 -12.76 -4.77 -18.99
C LEU A 270 -11.79 -5.58 -19.82
N ASN A 271 -10.58 -5.84 -19.31
CA ASN A 271 -9.53 -6.65 -19.94
C ASN A 271 -9.38 -6.32 -21.43
N THR A 272 -9.01 -5.09 -21.74
CA THR A 272 -9.00 -4.52 -23.10
C THR A 272 -7.96 -5.15 -24.02
N ARG A 273 -6.95 -5.86 -23.46
CA ARG A 273 -5.93 -6.57 -24.23
C ARG A 273 -6.40 -7.92 -24.78
N ASP A 274 -7.49 -8.47 -24.28
CA ASP A 274 -7.95 -9.81 -24.66
C ASP A 274 -8.08 -9.98 -26.17
N ASN A 275 -7.49 -11.06 -26.68
CA ASN A 275 -7.60 -11.49 -28.06
C ASN A 275 -8.25 -12.87 -28.11
N TYR A 276 -9.43 -12.96 -28.72
CA TYR A 276 -10.20 -14.21 -28.80
C TYR A 276 -9.82 -15.10 -29.97
N GLU A 277 -9.17 -14.55 -31.01
CA GLU A 277 -8.73 -15.29 -32.17
C GLU A 277 -7.46 -16.12 -31.88
N LYS A 278 -6.60 -15.53 -31.06
CA LYS A 278 -5.39 -16.17 -30.54
C LYS A 278 -5.47 -16.13 -29.01
N PRO A 279 -6.23 -17.02 -28.32
CA PRO A 279 -6.65 -16.83 -26.96
C PRO A 279 -5.53 -16.28 -26.03
N ASP A 280 -5.28 -14.97 -26.12
CA ASP A 280 -4.40 -14.18 -25.22
C ASP A 280 -5.34 -13.46 -24.27
N LEU A 281 -5.58 -14.06 -23.11
CA LEU A 281 -6.60 -13.68 -22.16
C LEU A 281 -5.98 -13.50 -20.77
N TYR A 282 -6.62 -12.68 -19.94
CA TYR A 282 -6.17 -12.56 -18.55
C TYR A 282 -6.67 -13.76 -17.72
N LEU A 283 -6.05 -14.91 -17.96
CA LEU A 283 -6.33 -16.19 -17.33
C LEU A 283 -5.14 -16.58 -16.43
N THR A 284 -5.40 -16.99 -15.20
CA THR A 284 -4.40 -17.26 -14.18
C THR A 284 -4.69 -18.54 -13.41
N VAL A 285 -3.69 -19.13 -12.76
CA VAL A 285 -3.86 -20.34 -11.92
C VAL A 285 -4.37 -19.97 -10.53
N ILE A 286 -3.79 -18.95 -9.91
CA ILE A 286 -4.09 -18.57 -8.49
C ILE A 286 -4.90 -17.28 -8.37
N GLY A 287 -5.18 -16.60 -9.48
CA GLY A 287 -5.91 -15.32 -9.46
C GLY A 287 -5.03 -14.08 -9.41
N GLY A 288 -3.76 -14.19 -9.80
CA GLY A 288 -2.84 -13.08 -9.88
C GLY A 288 -1.64 -13.33 -10.79
N ALA A 289 -1.14 -12.28 -11.43
CA ALA A 289 -0.09 -12.36 -12.44
C ALA A 289 1.31 -12.68 -11.90
N ILE A 290 1.53 -12.65 -10.59
CA ILE A 290 2.82 -13.03 -9.98
C ILE A 290 3.24 -14.48 -10.29
N GLU A 291 2.30 -15.34 -10.61
CA GLU A 291 2.58 -16.72 -11.04
C GLU A 291 3.11 -16.82 -12.46
N SER A 292 2.89 -15.77 -13.27
CA SER A 292 3.14 -15.74 -14.71
C SER A 292 4.19 -14.70 -15.11
N GLY A 293 5.11 -14.38 -14.20
CA GLY A 293 6.27 -13.53 -14.48
C GLY A 293 6.08 -12.06 -14.15
N ASP A 294 4.92 -11.64 -13.61
CA ASP A 294 4.76 -10.25 -13.17
C ASP A 294 5.47 -10.00 -11.83
N GLU A 295 6.00 -8.81 -11.66
CA GLU A 295 6.87 -8.46 -10.56
C GLU A 295 6.29 -7.30 -9.74
N GLY A 296 6.71 -7.19 -8.47
CA GLY A 296 6.26 -6.13 -7.59
C GLY A 296 7.33 -5.65 -6.62
N LEU A 297 7.19 -4.40 -6.18
CA LEU A 297 8.06 -3.78 -5.20
C LEU A 297 7.25 -2.99 -4.18
N VAL A 298 7.71 -3.04 -2.91
CA VAL A 298 7.18 -2.17 -1.86
C VAL A 298 7.26 -0.70 -2.26
N GLY A 299 6.21 0.05 -1.97
CA GLY A 299 6.14 1.48 -2.21
C GLY A 299 5.54 1.87 -3.56
N ARG A 300 5.20 0.90 -4.39
CA ARG A 300 4.55 1.12 -5.69
C ARG A 300 3.03 0.87 -5.67
N GLY A 301 2.50 0.39 -4.55
CA GLY A 301 1.07 0.20 -4.33
C GLY A 301 0.31 1.49 -4.01
N ASN A 302 -0.91 1.35 -3.53
CA ASN A 302 -1.77 2.47 -3.14
C ASN A 302 -1.13 3.29 -2.01
N ARG A 303 -1.38 4.61 -2.01
CA ARG A 303 -0.88 5.51 -0.96
C ARG A 303 -1.67 5.32 0.34
N SER A 304 -1.29 6.05 1.39
CA SER A 304 -1.93 5.96 2.72
C SER A 304 -3.42 6.31 2.74
N ASN A 305 -3.91 7.00 1.72
CA ASN A 305 -5.35 7.25 1.51
C ASN A 305 -6.07 6.15 0.71
N GLY A 306 -5.37 5.08 0.31
CA GLY A 306 -5.93 3.91 -0.38
C GLY A 306 -5.92 3.97 -1.91
N VAL A 307 -5.46 5.05 -2.51
CA VAL A 307 -5.44 5.24 -3.97
C VAL A 307 -4.10 5.79 -4.45
N ILE A 308 -3.85 5.72 -5.76
CA ILE A 308 -2.82 6.48 -6.47
C ILE A 308 -3.57 7.55 -7.27
N ASN A 309 -3.39 8.83 -6.94
CA ASN A 309 -4.05 9.93 -7.62
C ASN A 309 -3.02 10.95 -8.11
N VAL A 310 -2.70 10.91 -9.40
CA VAL A 310 -1.68 11.78 -10.00
C VAL A 310 -2.17 13.23 -10.20
N THR A 311 -3.46 13.48 -10.05
CA THR A 311 -4.07 14.83 -10.14
C THR A 311 -4.24 15.50 -8.78
N ALA A 312 -3.93 14.79 -7.69
CA ALA A 312 -3.89 15.30 -6.33
C ALA A 312 -2.46 15.26 -5.78
N PRO A 313 -2.14 16.04 -4.73
CA PRO A 313 -0.82 15.95 -4.10
C PRO A 313 -0.63 14.54 -3.51
N MET A 314 0.48 13.92 -3.83
CA MET A 314 0.77 12.53 -3.46
C MET A 314 2.16 12.42 -2.84
N SER A 315 2.25 11.73 -1.70
CA SER A 315 3.53 11.39 -1.08
C SER A 315 4.26 10.34 -1.93
N ILE A 316 5.54 10.56 -2.22
CA ILE A 316 6.39 9.57 -2.89
C ILE A 316 6.69 8.42 -1.92
N GLU A 317 7.00 8.76 -0.66
CA GLU A 317 7.29 7.80 0.39
C GLU A 317 6.05 6.98 0.79
N ALA A 318 6.13 5.66 0.63
CA ALA A 318 5.14 4.74 1.14
C ALA A 318 5.31 4.47 2.65
N TYR A 319 4.28 3.94 3.27
CA TYR A 319 4.27 3.64 4.71
C TYR A 319 4.57 2.18 5.03
N SER A 320 4.38 1.26 4.07
CA SER A 320 4.46 -0.18 4.28
C SER A 320 5.85 -0.64 4.74
N GLY A 321 5.91 -1.52 5.73
CA GLY A 321 7.15 -2.07 6.28
C GLY A 321 7.99 -1.15 7.15
N LYS A 322 7.52 0.07 7.37
CA LYS A 322 8.23 1.11 8.13
C LYS A 322 7.83 1.11 9.60
N ASN A 323 8.77 1.47 10.48
CA ASN A 323 8.55 1.50 11.92
C ASN A 323 7.44 2.49 12.32
N PRO A 324 6.44 2.06 13.13
CA PRO A 324 5.28 2.89 13.46
C PRO A 324 5.55 3.98 14.50
N VAL A 325 6.73 3.99 15.13
CA VAL A 325 7.05 4.95 16.22
C VAL A 325 7.81 6.17 15.71
N HIS A 326 8.80 5.95 14.82
CA HIS A 326 9.75 7.01 14.48
C HIS A 326 9.94 7.22 12.98
N HIS A 327 9.39 6.33 12.14
CA HIS A 327 9.56 6.52 10.71
C HIS A 327 8.59 7.56 10.19
N VAL A 328 9.16 8.73 9.83
CA VAL A 328 8.40 9.92 9.43
C VAL A 328 7.43 9.65 8.30
N ALA A 329 7.81 8.89 7.28
CA ALA A 329 6.92 8.58 6.17
C ALA A 329 5.65 7.82 6.61
N LYS A 330 5.73 6.94 7.63
CA LYS A 330 4.54 6.28 8.19
C LYS A 330 3.76 7.24 9.10
N VAL A 331 4.43 7.77 10.13
CA VAL A 331 3.75 8.57 11.16
C VAL A 331 3.14 9.84 10.57
N TYR A 332 3.91 10.58 9.79
CA TYR A 332 3.44 11.85 9.25
C TYR A 332 2.38 11.70 8.15
N SER A 333 2.38 10.59 7.38
CA SER A 333 1.32 10.35 6.39
C SER A 333 -0.07 10.28 7.04
N PHE A 334 -0.18 9.56 8.15
CA PHE A 334 -1.45 9.45 8.87
C PHE A 334 -1.82 10.75 9.61
N VAL A 335 -0.81 11.44 10.18
CA VAL A 335 -1.03 12.71 10.86
C VAL A 335 -1.46 13.81 9.89
N ALA A 336 -0.78 13.96 8.74
CA ALA A 336 -1.14 14.93 7.73
C ALA A 336 -2.57 14.72 7.19
N GLN A 337 -2.91 13.45 6.92
CA GLN A 337 -4.26 13.08 6.46
C GLN A 337 -5.32 13.38 7.53
N LYS A 338 -5.02 13.11 8.81
CA LYS A 338 -5.93 13.42 9.93
C LYS A 338 -6.15 14.93 10.05
N ILE A 339 -5.07 15.72 10.03
CA ILE A 339 -5.16 17.18 10.12
C ILE A 339 -6.00 17.73 8.97
N ALA A 340 -5.76 17.32 7.73
CA ALA A 340 -6.53 17.77 6.58
C ALA A 340 -8.03 17.46 6.73
N ARG A 341 -8.37 16.24 7.17
CA ARG A 341 -9.77 15.83 7.44
C ARG A 341 -10.42 16.67 8.54
N GLU A 342 -9.68 16.96 9.62
CA GLU A 342 -10.21 17.78 10.72
C GLU A 342 -10.43 19.23 10.29
N ILE A 343 -9.53 19.81 9.49
CA ILE A 343 -9.74 21.15 8.92
C ILE A 343 -11.02 21.16 8.09
N TYR A 344 -11.15 20.21 7.15
CA TYR A 344 -12.34 20.12 6.31
C TYR A 344 -13.63 19.93 7.12
N ALA A 345 -13.61 19.03 8.09
CA ALA A 345 -14.79 18.73 8.91
C ALA A 345 -15.25 19.93 9.77
N LYS A 346 -14.30 20.78 10.22
CA LYS A 346 -14.61 21.94 11.07
C LYS A 346 -14.93 23.21 10.30
N SER A 347 -14.30 23.41 9.14
CA SER A 347 -14.41 24.66 8.38
C SER A 347 -15.18 24.54 7.07
N GLY A 348 -15.35 23.34 6.53
CA GLY A 348 -15.85 23.11 5.18
C GLY A 348 -14.84 23.42 4.06
N PHE A 349 -13.63 23.92 4.41
CA PHE A 349 -12.63 24.28 3.42
C PHE A 349 -11.75 23.07 3.05
N SER A 350 -11.45 22.95 1.76
CA SER A 350 -10.46 21.98 1.30
C SER A 350 -9.08 22.32 1.87
N ALA A 351 -8.34 21.32 2.30
CA ALA A 351 -7.01 21.49 2.87
C ALA A 351 -6.00 20.50 2.29
N GLU A 352 -4.80 21.00 2.03
CA GLU A 352 -3.61 20.19 1.78
C GLU A 352 -2.61 20.45 2.91
N VAL A 353 -2.18 19.39 3.60
CA VAL A 353 -1.27 19.49 4.75
C VAL A 353 0.03 18.78 4.43
N TYR A 354 1.12 19.53 4.38
CA TYR A 354 2.46 19.03 4.15
C TYR A 354 3.23 19.04 5.47
N LEU A 355 3.74 17.88 5.86
CA LEU A 355 4.64 17.74 7.01
C LEU A 355 6.03 17.40 6.50
N VAL A 356 6.99 18.25 6.81
CA VAL A 356 8.40 18.07 6.44
C VAL A 356 9.20 17.73 7.67
N SER A 357 9.90 16.62 7.63
CA SER A 357 10.81 16.19 8.70
C SER A 357 12.25 16.65 8.44
N GLN A 358 13.03 16.58 9.48
CA GLN A 358 14.48 16.72 9.43
C GLN A 358 15.08 15.67 10.36
N MET A 359 15.98 14.86 9.84
CA MET A 359 16.62 13.79 10.60
C MET A 359 17.21 14.31 11.92
N GLY A 360 16.95 13.59 13.01
CA GLY A 360 17.44 13.91 14.34
C GLY A 360 16.62 14.95 15.12
N ARG A 361 15.60 15.56 14.52
CA ARG A 361 14.61 16.35 15.28
C ARG A 361 13.60 15.44 15.96
N SER A 362 12.97 15.95 17.03
CA SER A 362 11.82 15.26 17.63
C SER A 362 10.73 15.04 16.60
N ILE A 363 10.15 13.84 16.55
CA ILE A 363 9.02 13.53 15.66
C ILE A 363 7.77 14.37 16.00
N HIS A 364 7.69 14.90 17.22
CA HIS A 364 6.61 15.78 17.65
C HIS A 364 6.81 17.25 17.24
N ASP A 365 7.98 17.57 16.65
CA ASP A 365 8.34 18.91 16.20
C ASP A 365 8.77 18.88 14.71
N PRO A 366 7.84 18.78 13.75
CA PRO A 366 8.16 18.83 12.32
C PRO A 366 9.00 20.07 11.98
N TRP A 367 9.99 19.88 11.07
CA TRP A 367 10.80 21.02 10.64
C TRP A 367 9.96 22.12 9.98
N LYS A 368 9.01 21.72 9.14
CA LYS A 368 8.04 22.63 8.50
C LYS A 368 6.66 21.99 8.51
N ILE A 369 5.65 22.81 8.72
CA ILE A 369 4.25 22.50 8.46
C ILE A 369 3.75 23.52 7.45
N VAL A 370 3.29 23.06 6.29
CA VAL A 370 2.65 23.92 5.28
C VAL A 370 1.22 23.46 5.11
N ILE A 371 0.28 24.38 5.29
CA ILE A 371 -1.15 24.13 5.10
C ILE A 371 -1.64 25.05 4.00
N LYS A 372 -2.19 24.45 2.93
CA LYS A 372 -2.91 25.17 1.89
C LYS A 372 -4.39 24.95 2.12
N ILE A 373 -5.13 26.04 2.30
CA ILE A 373 -6.57 26.03 2.48
C ILE A 373 -7.18 26.65 1.23
N VAL A 374 -8.19 25.99 0.68
CA VAL A 374 -8.91 26.47 -0.51
C VAL A 374 -10.38 26.62 -0.16
N GLY A 375 -10.88 27.85 -0.23
CA GLY A 375 -12.27 28.16 0.07
C GLY A 375 -12.50 29.68 0.13
N VAL A 376 -13.75 30.07 0.16
CA VAL A 376 -14.12 31.47 0.37
C VAL A 376 -14.03 31.74 1.87
N LEU A 377 -13.10 32.60 2.26
CA LEU A 377 -13.07 33.10 3.64
C LEU A 377 -14.43 33.78 3.92
N ASN A 378 -15.12 33.27 4.93
CA ASN A 378 -16.21 34.04 5.51
C ASN A 378 -15.56 35.22 6.25
N PRO A 379 -15.84 36.50 5.88
CA PRO A 379 -15.23 37.65 6.51
C PRO A 379 -15.57 37.78 8.01
N ASP A 380 -16.49 36.97 8.52
CA ASP A 380 -16.91 36.94 9.93
C ASP A 380 -16.18 35.88 10.78
N LEU A 381 -15.16 35.19 10.24
CA LEU A 381 -14.28 34.29 10.99
C LEU A 381 -12.93 34.99 11.25
N ASP A 382 -12.87 35.77 12.32
CA ASP A 382 -11.63 36.23 12.95
C ASP A 382 -10.94 35.11 13.76
#